data_290dd9138bd6a952fcde00224b4a32aa
#
_entry.id   290dd9138bd6a952fcde00224b4a32aa
#
_cell.length_a   1.000
_cell.length_b   1.000
_cell.length_c   1.000
_cell.angle_alpha   90.00
_cell.angle_beta   90.00
_cell.angle_gamma   90.00
#
_symmetry.space_group_name_H-M   'P 1'
#
loop_
_entity.id
_entity.type
_entity.pdbx_description
1 polymer ?
#
loop_
_entity_poly.entity_id
_entity_poly.type
_entity_poly.pdbx_seq_one_letter_code
_entity_poly.pdbx_strand_id
1 'polypeptide(L)'
;VRAKLGFCGSFPGSLRSGTKEMGPSMRQMSLVRPVKAVALLALLALAACVQPTLSPSSSNQSLPKADTNYYVATTDAGFAIPALPVEEIPETYRRQVVAFESNEPAGTIIINPKTKLLYYVLGDNKAIRYGVGVGRAGFEWSGEAIVADRKPWPTWTPPAEMIARDPAKYSKFAGGQPGGLTNPLGARAIYLTSGGKDYGYRIHGSPEWRSIGKNASSGCIRMINQDVIDLYSRLKGGEKVVVLTASGEMPKGLYIPKT
;
A
#
# COMPACT_ATOMS: atom_id res chain seq x y z
N VAL A 1 -20.46 48.49 -15.37
CA VAL A 1 -21.60 48.28 -16.25
C VAL A 1 -22.11 46.86 -15.97
N ARG A 2 -23.06 46.67 -15.07
CA ARG A 2 -24.54 46.43 -15.21
C ARG A 2 -24.86 45.61 -16.46
N ALA A 3 -25.62 44.54 -16.46
CA ALA A 3 -26.81 44.12 -15.70
C ALA A 3 -27.23 42.72 -16.15
N LYS A 4 -27.79 41.93 -15.28
CA LYS A 4 -29.23 41.64 -15.03
C LYS A 4 -29.82 40.50 -15.87
N LEU A 5 -30.27 39.43 -15.14
CA LEU A 5 -31.68 38.95 -14.96
C LEU A 5 -32.28 38.24 -16.18
N GLY A 6 -32.83 37.08 -15.98
CA GLY A 6 -34.12 36.70 -15.51
C GLY A 6 -34.43 35.25 -15.75
N PHE A 7 -35.08 34.68 -14.83
CA PHE A 7 -36.47 34.30 -14.62
C PHE A 7 -36.86 32.97 -15.26
N CYS A 8 -37.06 31.95 -14.43
CA CYS A 8 -38.38 31.57 -13.84
C CYS A 8 -39.27 30.75 -14.77
N GLY A 9 -39.65 29.57 -14.40
CA GLY A 9 -40.66 28.74 -15.00
C GLY A 9 -41.04 27.57 -14.08
N SER A 10 -42.12 27.80 -13.35
CA SER A 10 -42.74 26.92 -12.36
C SER A 10 -43.60 25.82 -12.98
N PHE A 11 -43.71 24.72 -12.22
CA PHE A 11 -44.80 23.75 -11.98
C PHE A 11 -46.12 23.87 -12.79
N PRO A 12 -47.01 22.83 -12.92
CA PRO A 12 -47.51 21.93 -11.88
C PRO A 12 -47.66 20.46 -12.34
N GLY A 13 -47.64 19.43 -11.52
CA GLY A 13 -48.64 18.99 -10.58
C GLY A 13 -49.69 18.04 -11.21
N SER A 14 -49.75 16.78 -10.80
CA SER A 14 -51.06 16.11 -10.62
C SER A 14 -50.90 14.78 -9.85
N LEU A 15 -51.63 14.71 -8.76
CA LEU A 15 -52.01 13.57 -7.95
C LEU A 15 -52.94 12.61 -8.72
N ARG A 16 -52.81 11.28 -8.43
CA ARG A 16 -53.97 10.37 -8.24
C ARG A 16 -53.44 9.10 -7.54
N SER A 17 -53.75 8.92 -6.37
CA SER A 17 -54.70 8.15 -5.56
C SER A 17 -55.28 6.92 -6.26
N GLY A 18 -55.14 5.75 -5.62
CA GLY A 18 -55.74 4.51 -6.01
C GLY A 18 -55.45 3.40 -5.00
N THR A 19 -56.12 3.47 -3.84
CA THR A 19 -56.35 2.39 -2.88
C THR A 19 -57.17 1.26 -3.47
N LYS A 20 -56.83 0.00 -3.23
CA LYS A 20 -57.83 -1.06 -3.04
C LYS A 20 -57.26 -2.19 -2.20
N GLU A 21 -57.92 -2.33 -1.10
CA GLU A 21 -57.87 -3.43 -0.14
C GLU A 21 -58.51 -4.70 -0.64
N MET A 22 -58.42 -5.71 0.24
CA MET A 22 -59.20 -6.93 0.44
C MET A 22 -58.60 -8.16 -0.22
N GLY A 23 -58.43 -9.21 0.45
CA GLY A 23 -58.83 -9.81 1.72
C GLY A 23 -58.63 -11.33 1.64
N PRO A 24 -58.73 -12.11 2.69
CA PRO A 24 -58.11 -13.43 2.78
C PRO A 24 -59.03 -14.56 2.33
N SER A 25 -58.47 -15.68 1.89
CA SER A 25 -59.20 -16.93 1.74
C SER A 25 -58.50 -18.07 2.46
N MET A 26 -59.04 -18.43 3.62
CA MET A 26 -58.87 -19.69 4.30
C MET A 26 -59.68 -20.77 3.58
N ARG A 27 -59.13 -21.94 3.33
CA ARG A 27 -59.79 -23.25 3.32
C ARG A 27 -58.79 -24.32 3.70
N GLN A 28 -58.89 -24.78 4.94
CA GLN A 28 -59.45 -25.99 5.46
C GLN A 28 -58.91 -27.29 4.86
N MET A 29 -58.13 -27.90 5.69
CA MET A 29 -58.32 -29.20 6.39
C MET A 29 -58.78 -30.36 5.51
N SER A 30 -57.91 -31.34 5.44
CA SER A 30 -58.37 -32.74 5.45
C SER A 30 -57.40 -33.64 6.23
N LEU A 31 -57.85 -34.05 7.38
CA LEU A 31 -57.30 -35.16 8.14
C LEU A 31 -57.74 -36.51 7.48
N VAL A 32 -56.79 -37.38 7.23
CA VAL A 32 -57.05 -38.81 7.22
C VAL A 32 -55.85 -39.52 7.86
N ARG A 33 -56.07 -40.07 9.02
CA ARG A 33 -55.42 -41.24 9.61
C ARG A 33 -56.37 -42.43 9.32
N PRO A 34 -56.04 -43.75 9.48
CA PRO A 34 -54.93 -44.36 10.24
C PRO A 34 -54.39 -45.73 9.68
N VAL A 35 -53.32 -46.21 10.32
CA VAL A 35 -53.15 -47.52 10.98
C VAL A 35 -52.50 -48.69 10.24
N LYS A 36 -51.59 -49.28 11.00
CA LYS A 36 -51.04 -50.64 11.17
C LYS A 36 -49.74 -50.91 10.46
N ALA A 37 -48.70 -50.92 11.20
CA ALA A 37 -48.11 -51.97 12.02
C ALA A 37 -47.57 -53.14 11.19
N VAL A 38 -46.29 -53.36 11.31
CA VAL A 38 -45.68 -54.62 11.76
C VAL A 38 -44.16 -54.49 11.74
N ALA A 39 -43.57 -54.96 12.80
CA ALA A 39 -42.12 -55.02 13.09
C ALA A 39 -41.38 -55.91 12.11
N LEU A 40 -40.07 -55.54 11.88
CA LEU A 40 -39.03 -56.56 11.76
C LEU A 40 -37.66 -55.97 12.00
N LEU A 41 -37.01 -56.51 13.00
CA LEU A 41 -35.59 -56.84 13.20
C LEU A 41 -34.49 -55.72 13.04
N ALA A 42 -33.93 -55.52 14.20
CA ALA A 42 -32.61 -54.96 14.44
C ALA A 42 -31.51 -55.57 13.57
N LEU A 43 -30.77 -54.69 12.89
CA LEU A 43 -29.40 -54.93 12.50
C LEU A 43 -28.63 -53.70 12.93
N LEU A 44 -27.94 -53.84 14.06
CA LEU A 44 -26.91 -52.94 14.52
C LEU A 44 -25.76 -52.94 13.50
N ALA A 45 -25.75 -52.01 12.59
CA ALA A 45 -24.55 -51.63 11.88
C ALA A 45 -23.91 -50.50 12.66
N LEU A 46 -22.84 -50.79 13.40
CA LEU A 46 -21.91 -49.79 13.92
C LEU A 46 -21.21 -49.10 12.71
N ALA A 47 -21.84 -48.06 12.21
CA ALA A 47 -21.16 -47.07 11.38
C ALA A 47 -20.29 -46.25 12.31
N ALA A 48 -19.03 -46.67 12.45
CA ALA A 48 -18.02 -45.82 13.03
C ALA A 48 -17.93 -44.54 12.17
N CYS A 49 -18.50 -43.47 12.68
CA CYS A 49 -18.25 -42.13 12.15
C CYS A 49 -16.75 -41.84 12.33
N VAL A 50 -15.95 -42.17 11.31
CA VAL A 50 -14.63 -41.59 11.14
C VAL A 50 -14.90 -40.11 10.78
N GLN A 51 -14.97 -39.29 11.80
CA GLN A 51 -14.83 -37.85 11.59
C GLN A 51 -13.42 -37.61 11.07
N PRO A 52 -13.25 -36.99 9.88
CA PRO A 52 -11.95 -36.49 9.51
C PRO A 52 -11.61 -35.40 10.52
N THR A 53 -10.75 -35.71 11.48
CA THR A 53 -10.08 -34.69 12.27
C THR A 53 -9.26 -33.89 11.30
N LEU A 54 -9.79 -32.73 10.87
CA LEU A 54 -9.01 -31.67 10.29
C LEU A 54 -8.06 -31.23 11.40
N SER A 55 -6.92 -31.89 11.51
CA SER A 55 -5.81 -31.35 12.23
C SER A 55 -5.51 -30.01 11.57
N PRO A 56 -5.52 -28.87 12.30
CA PRO A 56 -5.01 -27.66 11.76
C PRO A 56 -3.55 -27.95 11.41
N SER A 57 -3.27 -28.10 10.12
CA SER A 57 -1.91 -28.13 9.62
C SER A 57 -1.36 -26.72 9.88
N SER A 58 -0.88 -26.52 11.08
CA SER A 58 0.00 -25.42 11.42
C SER A 58 1.28 -25.67 10.63
N SER A 59 1.25 -25.33 9.35
CA SER A 59 2.47 -25.20 8.57
C SER A 59 3.20 -23.98 9.13
N ASN A 60 3.95 -24.22 10.18
CA ASN A 60 4.99 -23.34 10.67
C ASN A 60 6.10 -23.31 9.60
N GLN A 61 5.76 -22.87 8.39
CA GLN A 61 6.76 -22.56 7.39
C GLN A 61 7.47 -21.31 7.90
N SER A 62 8.64 -21.54 8.52
CA SER A 62 9.55 -20.46 8.82
C SER A 62 9.78 -19.68 7.54
N LEU A 63 9.40 -18.40 7.54
CA LEU A 63 9.64 -17.53 6.40
C LEU A 63 11.15 -17.51 6.11
N PRO A 64 11.56 -17.46 4.83
CA PRO A 64 12.97 -17.43 4.47
C PRO A 64 13.68 -16.29 5.21
N LYS A 65 14.84 -16.59 5.80
CA LYS A 65 15.72 -15.57 6.36
C LYS A 65 16.06 -14.55 5.27
N ALA A 66 16.29 -13.29 5.65
CA ALA A 66 16.69 -12.24 4.73
C ALA A 66 17.89 -12.70 3.88
N ASP A 67 17.72 -12.75 2.55
CA ASP A 67 18.79 -13.11 1.63
C ASP A 67 19.76 -11.93 1.52
N THR A 68 20.99 -12.15 1.95
CA THR A 68 22.06 -11.14 1.91
C THR A 68 22.60 -10.91 0.50
N ASN A 69 22.34 -11.83 -0.44
CA ASN A 69 22.78 -11.71 -1.83
C ASN A 69 22.09 -10.56 -2.58
N TYR A 70 21.05 -9.95 -2.01
CA TYR A 70 20.41 -8.77 -2.59
C TYR A 70 21.29 -7.52 -2.59
N TYR A 71 22.33 -7.46 -1.77
CA TYR A 71 23.14 -6.25 -1.56
C TYR A 71 24.55 -6.36 -2.14
N VAL A 72 24.77 -7.31 -3.03
CA VAL A 72 26.03 -7.45 -3.77
C VAL A 72 26.19 -6.31 -4.81
N ALA A 73 27.42 -6.13 -5.27
CA ALA A 73 27.69 -5.23 -6.38
C ALA A 73 26.89 -5.65 -7.62
N THR A 74 26.30 -4.69 -8.31
CA THR A 74 25.52 -4.92 -9.51
C THR A 74 25.68 -3.78 -10.51
N THR A 75 25.43 -4.03 -11.78
CA THR A 75 25.38 -3.00 -12.81
C THR A 75 23.94 -2.83 -13.27
N ASP A 76 23.47 -1.58 -13.35
CA ASP A 76 22.14 -1.23 -13.81
C ASP A 76 22.21 0.01 -14.72
N ALA A 77 21.75 -0.13 -15.96
CA ALA A 77 21.78 0.92 -16.98
C ALA A 77 23.15 1.59 -17.16
N GLY A 78 24.24 0.82 -17.04
CA GLY A 78 25.62 1.31 -17.17
C GLY A 78 26.22 1.89 -15.86
N PHE A 79 25.46 2.00 -14.78
CA PHE A 79 25.96 2.44 -13.49
C PHE A 79 26.36 1.25 -12.61
N ALA A 80 27.59 1.25 -12.11
CA ALA A 80 28.09 0.23 -11.20
C ALA A 80 27.66 0.55 -9.76
N ILE A 81 26.60 -0.08 -9.28
CA ILE A 81 26.10 0.05 -7.91
C ILE A 81 27.01 -0.80 -7.01
N PRO A 82 27.68 -0.24 -6.01
CA PRO A 82 28.58 -1.00 -5.16
C PRO A 82 27.83 -1.99 -4.24
N ALA A 83 28.52 -3.05 -3.82
CA ALA A 83 28.07 -3.89 -2.73
C ALA A 83 27.93 -3.07 -1.44
N LEU A 84 26.99 -3.46 -0.58
CA LEU A 84 26.85 -2.87 0.74
C LEU A 84 27.36 -3.84 1.81
N PRO A 85 27.95 -3.35 2.91
CA PRO A 85 28.30 -4.15 4.06
C PRO A 85 27.03 -4.60 4.79
N VAL A 86 26.55 -5.79 4.45
CA VAL A 86 25.22 -6.28 4.91
C VAL A 86 25.17 -6.36 6.43
N GLU A 87 26.28 -6.65 7.07
CA GLU A 87 26.41 -6.69 8.53
C GLU A 87 26.11 -5.35 9.21
N GLU A 88 26.32 -4.23 8.50
CA GLU A 88 25.99 -2.90 8.99
C GLU A 88 24.51 -2.53 8.77
N ILE A 89 23.76 -3.31 7.97
CA ILE A 89 22.33 -3.10 7.76
C ILE A 89 21.56 -3.91 8.80
N PRO A 90 20.86 -3.29 9.76
CA PRO A 90 20.02 -4.03 10.70
C PRO A 90 19.09 -5.00 9.98
N GLU A 91 18.97 -6.24 10.47
CA GLU A 91 18.17 -7.30 9.81
C GLU A 91 16.72 -6.88 9.56
N THR A 92 16.14 -6.08 10.46
CA THR A 92 14.81 -5.49 10.32
C THR A 92 14.65 -4.68 9.03
N TYR A 93 15.72 -4.03 8.56
CA TYR A 93 15.69 -3.17 7.37
C TYR A 93 16.17 -3.87 6.11
N ARG A 94 16.60 -5.13 6.19
CA ARG A 94 16.93 -5.92 5.00
C ARG A 94 15.67 -6.40 4.31
N ARG A 95 15.70 -6.43 2.97
CA ARG A 95 14.61 -6.96 2.17
C ARG A 95 14.33 -8.42 2.50
N GLN A 96 13.08 -8.76 2.76
CA GLN A 96 12.65 -10.14 2.96
C GLN A 96 11.14 -10.29 2.80
N VAL A 97 10.68 -11.50 2.48
CA VAL A 97 9.27 -11.86 2.55
C VAL A 97 8.90 -12.10 4.01
N VAL A 98 7.81 -11.48 4.45
CA VAL A 98 7.31 -11.57 5.83
C VAL A 98 5.84 -11.95 5.86
N ALA A 99 5.38 -12.54 6.96
CA ALA A 99 3.96 -12.61 7.27
C ALA A 99 3.44 -11.18 7.46
N PHE A 100 2.34 -10.86 6.80
CA PHE A 100 1.77 -9.52 6.84
C PHE A 100 0.26 -9.59 6.58
N GLU A 101 -0.51 -9.51 7.65
CA GLU A 101 -1.96 -9.44 7.56
C GLU A 101 -2.37 -8.05 7.08
N SER A 102 -3.16 -7.99 6.02
CA SER A 102 -3.65 -6.75 5.46
C SER A 102 -4.94 -6.99 4.68
N ASN A 103 -5.87 -6.04 4.78
CA ASN A 103 -7.06 -5.99 3.93
C ASN A 103 -6.80 -5.31 2.58
N GLU A 104 -5.59 -4.79 2.36
CA GLU A 104 -5.22 -4.16 1.10
C GLU A 104 -4.91 -5.24 0.04
N PRO A 105 -5.33 -5.02 -1.21
CA PRO A 105 -5.07 -5.96 -2.29
C PRO A 105 -3.58 -6.12 -2.59
N ALA A 106 -3.22 -7.26 -3.18
CA ALA A 106 -1.87 -7.47 -3.69
C ALA A 106 -1.46 -6.35 -4.66
N GLY A 107 -0.19 -5.93 -4.58
CA GLY A 107 0.34 -4.78 -5.32
C GLY A 107 0.28 -3.46 -4.55
N THR A 108 -0.48 -3.37 -3.44
CA THR A 108 -0.49 -2.17 -2.60
C THR A 108 0.86 -1.99 -1.89
N ILE A 109 1.31 -0.75 -1.82
CA ILE A 109 2.47 -0.34 -1.04
C ILE A 109 1.98 0.28 0.28
N ILE A 110 2.43 -0.25 1.41
CA ILE A 110 2.11 0.30 2.73
C ILE A 110 3.40 0.78 3.38
N ILE A 111 3.45 2.05 3.76
CA ILE A 111 4.62 2.67 4.39
C ILE A 111 4.30 3.00 5.83
N ASN A 112 5.10 2.49 6.75
CA ASN A 112 4.99 2.77 8.18
C ASN A 112 6.16 3.68 8.63
N PRO A 113 5.92 4.99 8.77
CA PRO A 113 6.97 5.93 9.19
C PRO A 113 7.48 5.68 10.62
N LYS A 114 6.66 5.12 11.49
CA LYS A 114 7.03 4.80 12.87
C LYS A 114 8.13 3.72 12.92
N THR A 115 7.95 2.65 12.15
CA THR A 115 8.89 1.52 12.13
C THR A 115 9.98 1.64 11.07
N LYS A 116 9.88 2.63 10.16
CA LYS A 116 10.78 2.83 9.01
C LYS A 116 10.78 1.65 8.05
N LEU A 117 9.59 1.12 7.81
CA LEU A 117 9.39 -0.05 6.95
C LEU A 117 8.39 0.27 5.83
N LEU A 118 8.64 -0.30 4.68
CA LEU A 118 7.75 -0.34 3.54
C LEU A 118 7.40 -1.81 3.26
N TYR A 119 6.12 -2.05 3.00
CA TYR A 119 5.60 -3.37 2.65
C TYR A 119 4.97 -3.32 1.26
N TYR A 120 5.40 -4.20 0.38
CA TYR A 120 4.73 -4.47 -0.89
C TYR A 120 3.86 -5.72 -0.70
N VAL A 121 2.55 -5.55 -0.69
CA VAL A 121 1.58 -6.61 -0.42
C VAL A 121 1.60 -7.64 -1.54
N LEU A 122 1.78 -8.92 -1.20
CA LEU A 122 1.78 -10.04 -2.14
C LEU A 122 0.43 -10.77 -2.21
N GLY A 123 -0.43 -10.57 -1.22
CA GLY A 123 -1.59 -11.42 -0.94
C GLY A 123 -1.21 -12.58 -0.01
N ASP A 124 -2.17 -13.46 0.30
CA ASP A 124 -1.99 -14.64 1.16
C ASP A 124 -1.28 -14.34 2.48
N ASN A 125 -1.63 -13.21 3.10
CA ASN A 125 -1.03 -12.71 4.34
C ASN A 125 0.51 -12.59 4.28
N LYS A 126 1.03 -12.18 3.12
CA LYS A 126 2.47 -11.98 2.90
C LYS A 126 2.74 -10.62 2.28
N ALA A 127 3.91 -10.08 2.57
CA ALA A 127 4.46 -8.92 1.90
C ALA A 127 5.97 -9.03 1.75
N ILE A 128 6.53 -8.30 0.78
CA ILE A 128 7.96 -8.01 0.78
C ILE A 128 8.17 -6.77 1.64
N ARG A 129 9.00 -6.91 2.65
CA ARG A 129 9.39 -5.83 3.55
C ARG A 129 10.71 -5.22 3.11
N TYR A 130 10.78 -3.89 3.12
CA TYR A 130 11.99 -3.11 2.86
C TYR A 130 12.21 -2.10 3.98
N GLY A 131 13.46 -1.80 4.30
CA GLY A 131 13.83 -0.69 5.16
C GLY A 131 13.74 0.63 4.41
N VAL A 132 13.27 1.69 5.07
CA VAL A 132 13.16 3.02 4.49
C VAL A 132 13.70 4.11 5.41
N GLY A 133 14.17 5.21 4.81
CA GLY A 133 14.34 6.49 5.48
C GLY A 133 13.12 7.36 5.19
N VAL A 134 12.66 8.12 6.18
CA VAL A 134 11.43 8.92 6.05
C VAL A 134 11.66 10.39 6.38
N GLY A 135 10.62 11.22 6.26
CA GLY A 135 10.65 12.64 6.61
C GLY A 135 11.10 12.90 8.03
N ARG A 136 11.85 14.00 8.23
CA ARG A 136 12.16 14.53 9.56
C ARG A 136 10.89 15.09 10.18
N ALA A 137 10.91 15.34 11.49
CA ALA A 137 9.82 15.99 12.20
C ALA A 137 9.36 17.28 11.48
N GLY A 138 8.05 17.41 11.25
CA GLY A 138 7.44 18.50 10.50
C GLY A 138 7.44 18.33 8.97
N PHE A 139 8.01 17.22 8.44
CA PHE A 139 7.97 16.87 7.02
C PHE A 139 7.27 15.52 6.77
N GLU A 140 6.67 14.96 7.79
CA GLU A 140 5.89 13.74 7.66
C GLU A 140 4.56 14.04 6.98
N TRP A 141 4.19 13.18 6.05
CA TRP A 141 2.86 13.17 5.46
C TRP A 141 2.21 11.81 5.67
N SER A 142 0.91 11.74 5.63
CA SER A 142 0.16 10.48 5.69
C SER A 142 -1.08 10.56 4.82
N GLY A 143 -1.55 9.42 4.36
CA GLY A 143 -2.71 9.36 3.49
C GLY A 143 -2.57 8.32 2.40
N GLU A 144 -3.48 8.37 1.44
CA GLU A 144 -3.44 7.52 0.26
C GLU A 144 -2.91 8.31 -0.95
N ALA A 145 -2.13 7.62 -1.75
CA ALA A 145 -1.59 8.08 -3.01
C ALA A 145 -1.62 6.95 -4.04
N ILE A 146 -1.31 7.29 -5.28
CA ILE A 146 -1.07 6.32 -6.35
C ILE A 146 0.31 6.53 -6.96
N VAL A 147 0.89 5.47 -7.50
CA VAL A 147 2.08 5.53 -8.34
C VAL A 147 1.68 6.16 -9.68
N ALA A 148 2.04 7.42 -9.89
CA ALA A 148 1.67 8.18 -11.09
C ALA A 148 2.71 8.04 -12.22
N ASP A 149 3.99 7.97 -11.87
CA ASP A 149 5.09 7.86 -12.82
C ASP A 149 6.29 7.15 -12.17
N ARG A 150 7.22 6.65 -12.97
CA ARG A 150 8.40 5.92 -12.53
C ARG A 150 9.57 6.19 -13.47
N LYS A 151 10.74 6.54 -12.93
CA LYS A 151 11.92 6.86 -13.73
C LYS A 151 13.16 6.11 -13.24
N PRO A 152 13.87 5.41 -14.13
CA PRO A 152 15.21 4.94 -13.84
C PRO A 152 16.20 6.10 -13.92
N TRP A 153 17.15 6.15 -13.00
CA TRP A 153 18.23 7.14 -12.95
C TRP A 153 17.77 8.57 -13.24
N PRO A 154 16.80 9.08 -12.45
CA PRO A 154 16.15 10.35 -12.75
C PRO A 154 17.10 11.53 -12.56
N THR A 155 16.88 12.61 -13.32
CA THR A 155 17.45 13.91 -12.97
C THR A 155 16.82 14.41 -11.69
N TRP A 156 17.63 14.93 -10.77
CA TRP A 156 17.18 15.56 -9.55
C TRP A 156 17.31 17.07 -9.64
N THR A 157 16.23 17.79 -9.39
CA THR A 157 16.24 19.25 -9.23
C THR A 157 15.77 19.58 -7.82
N PRO A 158 16.56 20.30 -7.01
CA PRO A 158 16.13 20.69 -5.68
C PRO A 158 14.89 21.59 -5.77
N PRO A 159 13.87 21.39 -4.91
CA PRO A 159 12.76 22.33 -4.79
C PRO A 159 13.25 23.74 -4.44
N ALA A 160 12.49 24.76 -4.88
CA ALA A 160 12.85 26.17 -4.65
C ALA A 160 13.07 26.48 -3.16
N GLU A 161 12.21 25.92 -2.29
CA GLU A 161 12.32 26.08 -0.83
C GLU A 161 13.58 25.43 -0.27
N MET A 162 14.06 24.37 -0.88
CA MET A 162 15.34 23.74 -0.50
C MET A 162 16.53 24.62 -0.87
N ILE A 163 16.50 25.23 -2.05
CA ILE A 163 17.52 26.19 -2.50
C ILE A 163 17.48 27.43 -1.59
N ALA A 164 16.29 27.98 -1.30
CA ALA A 164 16.13 29.15 -0.45
C ALA A 164 16.66 28.91 0.98
N ARG A 165 16.47 27.69 1.51
CA ARG A 165 16.93 27.33 2.87
C ARG A 165 18.44 27.16 2.97
N ASP A 166 19.11 26.69 1.93
CA ASP A 166 20.54 26.48 1.90
C ASP A 166 21.10 26.72 0.48
N PRO A 167 21.20 28.00 0.06
CA PRO A 167 21.65 28.37 -1.30
C PRO A 167 23.07 27.90 -1.59
N ALA A 168 23.97 27.96 -0.61
CA ALA A 168 25.38 27.58 -0.79
C ALA A 168 25.51 26.12 -1.22
N LYS A 169 24.62 25.24 -0.71
CA LYS A 169 24.62 23.81 -0.99
C LYS A 169 23.88 23.47 -2.29
N TYR A 170 22.74 24.09 -2.55
CA TYR A 170 21.81 23.63 -3.55
C TYR A 170 21.70 24.45 -4.82
N SER A 171 22.13 25.75 -4.84
CA SER A 171 22.02 26.60 -6.05
C SER A 171 22.71 26.01 -7.27
N LYS A 172 23.83 25.34 -7.09
CA LYS A 172 24.59 24.69 -8.18
C LYS A 172 23.81 23.58 -8.89
N PHE A 173 22.75 23.08 -8.26
CA PHE A 173 21.86 22.03 -8.82
C PHE A 173 20.54 22.57 -9.34
N ALA A 174 20.34 23.90 -9.38
CA ALA A 174 19.10 24.51 -9.85
C ALA A 174 18.75 24.11 -11.29
N GLY A 175 19.74 23.85 -12.14
CA GLY A 175 19.58 23.34 -13.49
C GLY A 175 19.34 21.82 -13.58
N GLY A 176 19.31 21.11 -12.45
CA GLY A 176 19.16 19.67 -12.37
C GLY A 176 20.50 18.94 -12.31
N GLN A 177 20.57 17.93 -11.44
CA GLN A 177 21.67 16.97 -11.39
C GLN A 177 21.27 15.73 -12.19
N PRO A 178 21.98 15.33 -13.26
CA PRO A 178 21.71 14.11 -14.00
C PRO A 178 21.69 12.86 -13.12
N GLY A 179 21.04 11.80 -13.58
CA GLY A 179 21.08 10.49 -12.93
C GLY A 179 22.49 9.98 -12.75
N GLY A 180 22.73 9.26 -11.66
CA GLY A 180 24.05 8.74 -11.34
C GLY A 180 24.18 8.34 -9.87
N LEU A 181 25.31 7.74 -9.51
CA LEU A 181 25.57 7.18 -8.17
C LEU A 181 25.55 8.22 -7.05
N THR A 182 25.83 9.49 -7.36
CA THR A 182 25.83 10.60 -6.41
C THR A 182 24.52 11.39 -6.40
N ASN A 183 23.57 11.07 -7.30
CA ASN A 183 22.29 11.76 -7.38
C ASN A 183 21.44 11.39 -6.15
N PRO A 184 20.86 12.37 -5.44
CA PRO A 184 20.05 12.12 -4.23
C PRO A 184 18.86 11.18 -4.42
N LEU A 185 18.32 11.07 -5.65
CA LEU A 185 17.21 10.15 -5.97
C LEU A 185 17.67 8.72 -6.26
N GLY A 186 18.99 8.47 -6.32
CA GLY A 186 19.55 7.16 -6.56
C GLY A 186 19.11 6.53 -7.88
N ALA A 187 19.02 5.21 -7.88
CA ALA A 187 18.79 4.42 -9.11
C ALA A 187 17.37 4.53 -9.66
N ARG A 188 16.37 4.84 -8.84
CA ARG A 188 14.94 4.92 -9.24
C ARG A 188 14.23 6.01 -8.47
N ALA A 189 13.24 6.64 -9.12
CA ALA A 189 12.22 7.42 -8.45
C ALA A 189 10.83 6.98 -8.87
N ILE A 190 9.95 6.80 -7.90
CA ILE A 190 8.55 6.45 -8.02
C ILE A 190 7.77 7.68 -7.56
N TYR A 191 7.05 8.30 -8.46
CA TYR A 191 6.34 9.57 -8.27
C TYR A 191 4.93 9.30 -7.78
N LEU A 192 4.51 10.02 -6.74
CA LEU A 192 3.23 9.81 -6.08
C LEU A 192 2.30 11.00 -6.29
N THR A 193 1.03 10.70 -6.56
CA THR A 193 -0.04 11.71 -6.59
C THR A 193 -1.17 11.29 -5.65
N SER A 194 -1.84 12.27 -5.04
CA SER A 194 -3.04 12.04 -4.25
C SER A 194 -4.15 12.96 -4.75
N GLY A 195 -5.33 12.40 -5.04
CA GLY A 195 -6.42 13.16 -5.67
C GLY A 195 -6.03 13.80 -7.00
N GLY A 196 -5.13 13.18 -7.77
CA GLY A 196 -4.61 13.70 -9.04
C GLY A 196 -3.56 14.81 -8.92
N LYS A 197 -3.19 15.22 -7.69
CA LYS A 197 -2.20 16.27 -7.43
C LYS A 197 -0.86 15.69 -7.00
N ASP A 198 0.23 16.18 -7.58
CA ASP A 198 1.60 15.92 -7.15
C ASP A 198 1.99 16.90 -6.03
N TYR A 199 2.24 16.35 -4.85
CA TYR A 199 2.70 17.11 -3.67
C TYR A 199 4.22 17.05 -3.49
N GLY A 200 4.96 16.55 -4.47
CA GLY A 200 6.42 16.44 -4.38
C GLY A 200 6.94 15.21 -3.67
N TYR A 201 6.06 14.29 -3.23
CA TYR A 201 6.49 13.07 -2.54
C TYR A 201 6.88 11.96 -3.49
N ARG A 202 7.94 11.27 -3.15
CA ARG A 202 8.56 10.22 -3.96
C ARG A 202 8.99 9.05 -3.07
N ILE A 203 8.97 7.85 -3.62
CA ILE A 203 9.76 6.72 -3.12
C ILE A 203 10.97 6.63 -4.04
N HIS A 204 12.18 6.66 -3.50
CA HIS A 204 13.38 6.72 -4.35
C HIS A 204 14.59 6.05 -3.72
N GLY A 205 15.57 5.69 -4.54
CA GLY A 205 16.86 5.24 -4.08
C GLY A 205 17.66 6.32 -3.37
N SER A 206 18.79 5.94 -2.81
CA SER A 206 19.69 6.90 -2.17
C SER A 206 21.13 6.39 -2.18
N PRO A 207 22.11 7.28 -2.46
CA PRO A 207 23.51 6.96 -2.21
C PRO A 207 23.80 6.88 -0.70
N GLU A 208 22.97 7.51 0.13
CA GLU A 208 23.10 7.55 1.59
C GLU A 208 22.33 6.38 2.24
N TRP A 209 22.73 5.14 1.95
CA TRP A 209 22.05 3.96 2.47
C TRP A 209 22.01 3.91 4.01
N ARG A 210 22.96 4.53 4.71
CA ARG A 210 22.96 4.67 6.18
C ARG A 210 21.84 5.58 6.71
N SER A 211 21.09 6.25 5.84
CA SER A 211 19.88 7.00 6.20
C SER A 211 18.63 6.13 6.35
N ILE A 212 18.71 4.85 5.98
CA ILE A 212 17.63 3.88 6.19
C ILE A 212 17.46 3.62 7.68
N GLY A 213 16.21 3.52 8.12
CA GLY A 213 15.85 3.45 9.54
C GLY A 213 15.81 4.81 10.25
N LYS A 214 16.04 5.93 9.55
CA LYS A 214 16.14 7.27 10.16
C LYS A 214 15.10 8.24 9.62
N ASN A 215 14.84 9.29 10.39
CA ASN A 215 14.09 10.49 9.95
C ASN A 215 15.08 11.44 9.25
N ALA A 216 15.32 11.27 7.97
CA ALA A 216 16.44 11.91 7.27
C ALA A 216 16.05 12.75 6.05
N SER A 217 14.80 12.68 5.57
CA SER A 217 14.37 13.34 4.35
C SER A 217 13.53 14.61 4.60
N SER A 218 13.16 15.29 3.53
CA SER A 218 12.17 16.38 3.52
C SER A 218 10.80 15.85 3.04
N GLY A 219 10.40 14.66 3.50
CA GLY A 219 9.10 14.05 3.20
C GLY A 219 9.16 12.85 2.25
N CYS A 220 10.17 12.76 1.38
CA CYS A 220 10.34 11.60 0.50
C CYS A 220 10.73 10.33 1.27
N ILE A 221 10.44 9.19 0.69
CA ILE A 221 10.74 7.87 1.24
C ILE A 221 12.01 7.35 0.56
N ARG A 222 13.10 7.25 1.32
CA ARG A 222 14.39 6.77 0.82
C ARG A 222 14.49 5.26 0.95
N MET A 223 15.09 4.62 -0.05
CA MET A 223 15.40 3.18 -0.06
C MET A 223 16.86 2.95 -0.42
N ILE A 224 17.37 1.79 -0.09
CA ILE A 224 18.63 1.28 -0.65
C ILE A 224 18.45 1.15 -2.18
N ASN A 225 19.50 1.41 -2.97
CA ASN A 225 19.41 1.37 -4.43
C ASN A 225 18.99 -0.02 -4.94
N GLN A 226 19.54 -1.10 -4.40
CA GLN A 226 19.17 -2.46 -4.76
C GLN A 226 17.69 -2.77 -4.41
N ASP A 227 17.18 -2.20 -3.33
CA ASP A 227 15.80 -2.40 -2.89
C ASP A 227 14.80 -1.61 -3.74
N VAL A 228 15.12 -0.36 -4.10
CA VAL A 228 14.21 0.41 -4.96
C VAL A 228 14.19 -0.12 -6.39
N ILE A 229 15.27 -0.72 -6.88
CA ILE A 229 15.29 -1.41 -8.17
C ILE A 229 14.35 -2.61 -8.14
N ASP A 230 14.38 -3.42 -7.08
CA ASP A 230 13.47 -4.55 -6.92
C ASP A 230 12.01 -4.09 -6.82
N LEU A 231 11.70 -3.13 -5.95
CA LEU A 231 10.34 -2.59 -5.84
C LEU A 231 9.85 -2.04 -7.19
N TYR A 232 10.68 -1.24 -7.87
CA TYR A 232 10.37 -0.65 -9.17
C TYR A 232 10.02 -1.69 -10.23
N SER A 233 10.72 -2.83 -10.25
CA SER A 233 10.49 -3.91 -11.21
C SER A 233 9.12 -4.58 -11.06
N ARG A 234 8.50 -4.47 -9.88
CA ARG A 234 7.19 -5.04 -9.54
C ARG A 234 6.03 -4.12 -9.89
N LEU A 235 6.30 -2.85 -10.10
CA LEU A 235 5.28 -1.84 -10.34
C LEU A 235 4.97 -1.70 -11.83
N LYS A 236 3.73 -1.39 -12.15
CA LYS A 236 3.25 -1.11 -13.51
C LYS A 236 2.79 0.35 -13.68
N GLY A 237 2.51 1.03 -12.58
CA GLY A 237 1.85 2.34 -12.49
C GLY A 237 0.38 2.18 -12.08
N GLY A 238 -0.10 3.10 -11.27
CA GLY A 238 -1.45 3.07 -10.72
C GLY A 238 -1.59 2.30 -9.41
N GLU A 239 -0.51 1.71 -8.87
CA GLU A 239 -0.56 1.01 -7.58
C GLU A 239 -0.94 1.97 -6.46
N LYS A 240 -1.80 1.48 -5.55
CA LYS A 240 -2.16 2.18 -4.32
C LYS A 240 -0.97 2.25 -3.38
N VAL A 241 -0.77 3.42 -2.80
CA VAL A 241 0.23 3.68 -1.76
C VAL A 241 -0.48 4.21 -0.53
N VAL A 242 -0.31 3.53 0.60
CA VAL A 242 -0.85 3.95 1.90
C VAL A 242 0.32 4.35 2.79
N VAL A 243 0.37 5.61 3.20
CA VAL A 243 1.35 6.10 4.17
C VAL A 243 0.65 6.26 5.51
N LEU A 244 1.04 5.44 6.47
CA LEU A 244 0.51 5.48 7.82
C LEU A 244 0.88 6.80 8.50
N THR A 245 0.17 7.16 9.56
CA THR A 245 0.51 8.32 10.38
C THR A 245 1.88 8.14 11.05
N ALA A 246 2.43 9.21 11.61
CA ALA A 246 3.69 9.14 12.37
C ALA A 246 3.59 8.18 13.58
N SER A 247 2.38 7.96 14.12
CA SER A 247 2.10 6.97 15.17
C SER A 247 1.98 5.52 14.64
N GLY A 248 1.95 5.34 13.31
CA GLY A 248 1.82 4.03 12.67
C GLY A 248 0.37 3.56 12.50
N GLU A 249 -0.59 4.46 12.58
CA GLU A 249 -2.02 4.17 12.42
C GLU A 249 -2.46 4.40 10.97
N MET A 250 -3.57 3.76 10.58
CA MET A 250 -4.19 4.01 9.28
C MET A 250 -4.60 5.49 9.16
N PRO A 251 -4.31 6.15 8.03
CA PRO A 251 -4.67 7.54 7.85
C PRO A 251 -6.19 7.68 7.70
N LYS A 252 -6.77 8.71 8.34
CA LYS A 252 -8.19 9.08 8.16
C LYS A 252 -8.42 10.00 6.95
N GLY A 253 -7.36 10.32 6.22
CA GLY A 253 -7.37 11.20 5.05
C GLY A 253 -5.96 11.67 4.74
N LEU A 254 -5.83 12.54 3.75
CA LEU A 254 -4.53 13.10 3.37
C LEU A 254 -4.11 14.19 4.34
N TYR A 255 -2.96 14.00 4.96
CA TYR A 255 -2.28 15.02 5.76
C TYR A 255 -0.99 15.45 5.04
N ILE A 256 -0.87 16.75 4.78
CA ILE A 256 0.34 17.39 4.22
C ILE A 256 0.82 18.42 5.24
N PRO A 257 2.07 18.33 5.72
CA PRO A 257 2.61 19.30 6.65
C PRO A 257 2.68 20.69 6.00
N LYS A 258 2.39 21.72 6.78
CA LYS A 258 2.66 23.11 6.38
C LYS A 258 4.17 23.35 6.55
N THR A 259 4.89 23.44 5.46
CA THR A 259 6.32 23.78 5.42
C THR A 259 6.54 25.27 5.33
#